data_a5a90654ef4e3a0295f02c99d3fca917
#
_entry.id   a5a90654ef4e3a0295f02c99d3fca917
#
_cell.length_a   1.000
_cell.length_b   1.000
_cell.length_c   1.000
_cell.angle_alpha   90.00
_cell.angle_beta   90.00
_cell.angle_gamma   90.00
#
_symmetry.space_group_name_H-M   'P 1'
#
loop_
_entity.id
_entity.type
_entity.pdbx_description
1 polymer ?
#
loop_
_entity_poly.entity_id
_entity_poly.type
_entity_poly.pdbx_seq_one_letter_code
_entity_poly.pdbx_strand_id
1 'polypeptide(L)'
;MPIATPEVYNQMLDTAKKGGFAFPAINCTSSETINAAIKGFAEAESDGIIQFSTGGAEFGSGLGVKNKVAGAKALAAFAHEVAQHYDVNIALHTDHCQKEVLDEYVRPLIAISQERVNAGELPLFQSHMWDGSAVPIDENLEIAQDLLAKASAANIVLEVEIGVVGGEEDGVEAKAGANLYTNEADFEKTVDALGTGENGRYLLAATFGNVHGVYKPGNVKLRPEAVSYTHLTLPTIYSV
;
A
#
# COMPACT_ATOMS: atom_id res chain seq x y z
N MET A 1 -4.70 -16.68 13.59
CA MET A 1 -5.68 -15.61 13.31
C MET A 1 -5.36 -15.09 11.92
N PRO A 2 -6.26 -15.17 11.01
CA PRO A 2 -5.90 -15.08 9.58
C PRO A 2 -5.74 -13.66 9.02
N ILE A 3 -6.42 -12.64 9.57
CA ILE A 3 -6.00 -11.26 9.31
C ILE A 3 -4.90 -10.89 10.29
N ALA A 4 -3.77 -10.49 9.78
CA ALA A 4 -2.58 -10.16 10.54
C ALA A 4 -2.87 -9.05 11.56
N THR A 5 -2.42 -9.24 12.80
CA THR A 5 -2.35 -8.11 13.73
C THR A 5 -1.25 -7.14 13.27
N PRO A 6 -1.20 -5.90 13.78
CA PRO A 6 -0.09 -4.99 13.48
C PRO A 6 1.29 -5.61 13.72
N GLU A 7 1.44 -6.38 14.80
CA GLU A 7 2.70 -7.06 15.15
C GLU A 7 3.03 -8.17 14.15
N VAL A 8 2.04 -8.97 13.74
CA VAL A 8 2.22 -10.04 12.74
C VAL A 8 2.57 -9.43 11.39
N TYR A 9 1.89 -8.36 10.97
CA TYR A 9 2.21 -7.70 9.72
C TYR A 9 3.62 -7.11 9.73
N ASN A 10 4.03 -6.49 10.84
CA ASN A 10 5.41 -6.03 11.01
C ASN A 10 6.42 -7.18 10.91
N GLN A 11 6.13 -8.35 11.48
CA GLN A 11 6.97 -9.55 11.37
C GLN A 11 7.02 -10.09 9.93
N MET A 12 5.89 -10.08 9.19
CA MET A 12 5.88 -10.42 7.77
C MET A 12 6.85 -9.53 6.99
N LEU A 13 6.73 -8.21 7.13
CA LEU A 13 7.60 -7.25 6.46
C LEU A 13 9.09 -7.45 6.83
N ASP A 14 9.40 -7.64 8.10
CA ASP A 14 10.79 -7.88 8.56
C ASP A 14 11.35 -9.20 8.02
N THR A 15 10.51 -10.23 7.96
CA THR A 15 10.90 -11.55 7.41
C THR A 15 11.19 -11.44 5.92
N ALA A 16 10.33 -10.76 5.17
CA ALA A 16 10.54 -10.54 3.75
C ALA A 16 11.83 -9.74 3.47
N LYS A 17 12.06 -8.65 4.21
CA LYS A 17 13.31 -7.87 4.13
C LYS A 17 14.53 -8.73 4.42
N LYS A 18 14.54 -9.47 5.52
CA LYS A 18 15.64 -10.35 5.92
C LYS A 18 15.87 -11.49 4.93
N GLY A 19 14.78 -12.03 4.38
CA GLY A 19 14.81 -13.14 3.43
C GLY A 19 15.09 -12.72 1.99
N GLY A 20 15.05 -11.42 1.68
CA GLY A 20 15.23 -10.91 0.32
C GLY A 20 14.11 -11.34 -0.64
N PHE A 21 12.87 -11.36 -0.16
CA PHE A 21 11.68 -11.67 -0.97
C PHE A 21 10.56 -10.64 -0.70
N ALA A 22 9.54 -10.62 -1.55
CA ALA A 22 8.34 -9.81 -1.37
C ALA A 22 7.10 -10.71 -1.25
N PHE A 23 6.13 -10.30 -0.43
CA PHE A 23 4.80 -10.91 -0.47
C PHE A 23 4.02 -10.37 -1.66
N PRO A 24 3.25 -11.22 -2.36
CA PRO A 24 2.35 -10.72 -3.39
C PRO A 24 1.23 -9.89 -2.75
N ALA A 25 0.92 -8.75 -3.37
CA ALA A 25 -0.20 -7.89 -3.03
C ALA A 25 -1.21 -7.93 -4.17
N ILE A 26 -2.40 -8.48 -3.89
CA ILE A 26 -3.40 -8.79 -4.91
C ILE A 26 -4.59 -7.84 -4.81
N ASN A 27 -4.81 -7.06 -5.88
CA ASN A 27 -5.99 -6.21 -6.01
C ASN A 27 -7.27 -7.06 -6.10
N CYS A 28 -8.18 -6.83 -5.16
CA CYS A 28 -9.47 -7.51 -5.09
C CYS A 28 -10.61 -6.50 -5.18
N THR A 29 -11.66 -6.85 -5.93
CA THR A 29 -12.81 -5.96 -6.17
C THR A 29 -14.14 -6.60 -5.77
N SER A 30 -14.14 -7.86 -5.37
CA SER A 30 -15.35 -8.63 -5.05
C SER A 30 -15.06 -9.77 -4.09
N SER A 31 -16.12 -10.38 -3.54
CA SER A 31 -16.03 -11.58 -2.72
C SER A 31 -15.33 -12.73 -3.44
N GLU A 32 -15.54 -12.87 -4.75
CA GLU A 32 -14.96 -13.93 -5.57
C GLU A 32 -13.45 -13.76 -5.68
N THR A 33 -12.98 -12.52 -5.94
CA THR A 33 -11.55 -12.25 -6.05
C THR A 33 -10.82 -12.37 -4.70
N ILE A 34 -11.46 -11.95 -3.60
CA ILE A 34 -10.94 -12.16 -2.25
C ILE A 34 -10.81 -13.65 -1.92
N ASN A 35 -11.86 -14.44 -2.18
CA ASN A 35 -11.83 -15.90 -1.98
C ASN A 35 -10.72 -16.56 -2.79
N ALA A 36 -10.57 -16.16 -4.06
CA ALA A 36 -9.53 -16.71 -4.93
C ALA A 36 -8.13 -16.38 -4.45
N ALA A 37 -7.90 -15.13 -4.01
CA ALA A 37 -6.61 -14.69 -3.49
C ALA A 37 -6.24 -15.43 -2.19
N ILE A 38 -7.14 -15.48 -1.19
CA ILE A 38 -6.90 -16.17 0.08
C ILE A 38 -6.61 -17.66 -0.17
N LYS A 39 -7.41 -18.30 -1.03
CA LYS A 39 -7.19 -19.70 -1.40
C LYS A 39 -5.84 -19.90 -2.08
N GLY A 40 -5.46 -19.02 -2.99
CA GLY A 40 -4.17 -19.07 -3.66
C GLY A 40 -2.99 -18.96 -2.70
N PHE A 41 -3.06 -18.04 -1.72
CA PHE A 41 -2.05 -17.93 -0.67
C PHE A 41 -1.96 -19.21 0.18
N ALA A 42 -3.10 -19.76 0.58
CA ALA A 42 -3.15 -21.00 1.35
C ALA A 42 -2.59 -22.20 0.57
N GLU A 43 -2.93 -22.35 -0.71
CA GLU A 43 -2.38 -23.41 -1.57
C GLU A 43 -0.87 -23.25 -1.81
N ALA A 44 -0.36 -22.02 -1.80
CA ALA A 44 1.07 -21.73 -1.90
C ALA A 44 1.81 -21.84 -0.55
N GLU A 45 1.11 -22.10 0.55
CA GLU A 45 1.64 -22.07 1.91
C GLU A 45 2.41 -20.76 2.20
N SER A 46 1.88 -19.64 1.71
CA SER A 46 2.49 -18.32 1.81
C SER A 46 1.51 -17.32 2.42
N ASP A 47 2.02 -16.49 3.32
CA ASP A 47 1.33 -15.27 3.70
C ASP A 47 1.17 -14.35 2.49
N GLY A 48 0.20 -13.41 2.53
CA GLY A 48 -0.06 -12.52 1.42
C GLY A 48 -0.77 -11.23 1.80
N ILE A 49 -0.90 -10.33 0.84
CA ILE A 49 -1.55 -9.04 1.01
C ILE A 49 -2.74 -8.97 0.05
N ILE A 50 -3.90 -8.61 0.57
CA ILE A 50 -5.07 -8.25 -0.23
C ILE A 50 -5.18 -6.74 -0.21
N GLN A 51 -5.31 -6.14 -1.38
CA GLN A 51 -5.41 -4.70 -1.49
C GLN A 51 -6.65 -4.26 -2.27
N PHE A 52 -7.10 -3.02 -1.96
CA PHE A 52 -8.25 -2.41 -2.60
C PHE A 52 -7.84 -1.05 -3.14
N SER A 53 -7.84 -0.88 -4.46
CA SER A 53 -7.66 0.42 -5.10
C SER A 53 -8.89 1.31 -4.88
N THR A 54 -8.78 2.59 -5.16
CA THR A 54 -9.90 3.54 -5.06
C THR A 54 -11.06 3.13 -5.96
N GLY A 55 -10.76 2.70 -7.19
CA GLY A 55 -11.75 2.20 -8.15
C GLY A 55 -12.35 0.86 -7.72
N GLY A 56 -11.51 -0.07 -7.25
CA GLY A 56 -11.95 -1.37 -6.73
C GLY A 56 -12.87 -1.26 -5.53
N ALA A 57 -12.54 -0.36 -4.60
CA ALA A 57 -13.37 -0.08 -3.43
C ALA A 57 -14.72 0.57 -3.83
N GLU A 58 -14.72 1.55 -4.75
CA GLU A 58 -15.95 2.13 -5.25
C GLU A 58 -16.84 1.08 -5.92
N PHE A 59 -16.26 0.23 -6.78
CA PHE A 59 -16.97 -0.89 -7.40
C PHE A 59 -17.55 -1.85 -6.35
N GLY A 60 -16.78 -2.20 -5.32
CA GLY A 60 -17.19 -3.06 -4.20
C GLY A 60 -18.37 -2.52 -3.40
N SER A 61 -18.62 -1.21 -3.43
CA SER A 61 -19.82 -0.61 -2.82
C SER A 61 -21.09 -0.78 -3.64
N GLY A 62 -20.95 -1.17 -4.90
CA GLY A 62 -22.05 -1.33 -5.86
C GLY A 62 -22.38 -0.04 -6.62
N LEU A 63 -22.92 -0.22 -7.83
CA LEU A 63 -23.18 0.86 -8.78
C LEU A 63 -24.18 1.92 -8.28
N GLY A 64 -25.04 1.57 -7.33
CA GLY A 64 -26.01 2.50 -6.75
C GLY A 64 -25.45 3.34 -5.59
N VAL A 65 -24.43 2.87 -4.90
CA VAL A 65 -23.84 3.53 -3.72
C VAL A 65 -22.63 4.39 -4.11
N LYS A 66 -21.70 3.83 -4.89
CA LYS A 66 -20.48 4.49 -5.38
C LYS A 66 -19.69 5.22 -4.27
N ASN A 67 -19.46 4.54 -3.17
CA ASN A 67 -18.75 5.09 -2.01
C ASN A 67 -17.53 4.24 -1.68
N LYS A 68 -16.35 4.80 -1.86
CA LYS A 68 -15.05 4.11 -1.69
C LYS A 68 -14.88 3.56 -0.28
N VAL A 69 -15.20 4.36 0.75
CA VAL A 69 -15.08 3.95 2.15
C VAL A 69 -16.05 2.81 2.48
N ALA A 70 -17.31 2.90 2.02
CA ALA A 70 -18.30 1.85 2.24
C ALA A 70 -17.87 0.54 1.58
N GLY A 71 -17.37 0.60 0.35
CA GLY A 71 -16.87 -0.57 -0.37
C GLY A 71 -15.64 -1.19 0.29
N ALA A 72 -14.64 -0.38 0.62
CA ALA A 72 -13.45 -0.87 1.32
C ALA A 72 -13.80 -1.55 2.65
N LYS A 73 -14.72 -0.96 3.44
CA LYS A 73 -15.21 -1.57 4.70
C LYS A 73 -15.91 -2.90 4.47
N ALA A 74 -16.77 -2.99 3.45
CA ALA A 74 -17.51 -4.20 3.14
C ALA A 74 -16.56 -5.32 2.67
N LEU A 75 -15.63 -5.02 1.78
CA LEU A 75 -14.63 -5.97 1.30
C LEU A 75 -13.67 -6.39 2.42
N ALA A 76 -13.22 -5.46 3.26
CA ALA A 76 -12.39 -5.78 4.42
C ALA A 76 -13.14 -6.68 5.41
N ALA A 77 -14.39 -6.38 5.75
CA ALA A 77 -15.20 -7.22 6.64
C ALA A 77 -15.37 -8.65 6.09
N PHE A 78 -15.61 -8.77 4.77
CA PHE A 78 -15.66 -10.06 4.10
C PHE A 78 -14.32 -10.82 4.21
N ALA A 79 -13.21 -10.15 3.95
CA ALA A 79 -11.88 -10.75 4.07
C ALA A 79 -11.58 -11.20 5.51
N HIS A 80 -11.93 -10.37 6.52
CA HIS A 80 -11.78 -10.72 7.93
C HIS A 80 -12.54 -11.99 8.31
N GLU A 81 -13.74 -12.18 7.76
CA GLU A 81 -14.56 -13.36 8.04
C GLU A 81 -14.00 -14.61 7.37
N VAL A 82 -13.75 -14.53 6.06
CA VAL A 82 -13.30 -15.70 5.27
C VAL A 82 -11.90 -16.16 5.64
N ALA A 83 -10.99 -15.22 5.86
CA ALA A 83 -9.61 -15.55 6.18
C ALA A 83 -9.47 -16.42 7.45
N GLN A 84 -10.42 -16.40 8.39
CA GLN A 84 -10.40 -17.23 9.60
C GLN A 84 -10.38 -18.75 9.34
N HIS A 85 -10.70 -19.17 8.14
CA HIS A 85 -10.77 -20.58 7.75
C HIS A 85 -9.48 -21.09 7.08
N TYR A 86 -8.41 -20.30 7.07
CA TYR A 86 -7.14 -20.64 6.44
C TYR A 86 -5.96 -20.44 7.38
N ASP A 87 -4.90 -21.19 7.19
CA ASP A 87 -3.70 -21.20 8.06
C ASP A 87 -2.56 -20.33 7.49
N VAL A 88 -2.90 -19.19 6.89
CA VAL A 88 -1.94 -18.20 6.38
C VAL A 88 -2.30 -16.82 6.89
N ASN A 89 -1.31 -15.94 7.09
CA ASN A 89 -1.58 -14.57 7.51
C ASN A 89 -1.91 -13.72 6.28
N ILE A 90 -3.02 -12.98 6.36
CA ILE A 90 -3.45 -12.04 5.32
C ILE A 90 -3.38 -10.63 5.88
N ALA A 91 -2.63 -9.74 5.23
CA ALA A 91 -2.71 -8.31 5.51
C ALA A 91 -3.69 -7.62 4.54
N LEU A 92 -4.39 -6.62 5.04
CA LEU A 92 -5.25 -5.77 4.22
C LEU A 92 -4.58 -4.42 3.98
N HIS A 93 -4.58 -3.99 2.74
CA HIS A 93 -3.94 -2.79 2.26
C HIS A 93 -4.89 -1.98 1.36
N THR A 94 -4.71 -0.67 1.28
CA THR A 94 -5.33 0.14 0.22
C THR A 94 -4.27 0.59 -0.76
N ASP A 95 -4.53 0.34 -2.02
CA ASP A 95 -3.66 0.64 -3.13
C ASP A 95 -3.87 2.06 -3.64
N HIS A 96 -2.91 2.62 -4.31
CA HIS A 96 -2.81 3.98 -4.84
C HIS A 96 -3.94 4.96 -4.48
N CYS A 97 -3.67 5.89 -3.58
CA CYS A 97 -4.59 6.96 -3.21
C CYS A 97 -3.96 8.31 -3.53
N GLN A 98 -4.37 8.91 -4.62
CA GLN A 98 -3.91 10.24 -5.05
C GLN A 98 -4.53 11.36 -4.21
N LYS A 99 -3.92 12.54 -4.28
CA LYS A 99 -4.29 13.72 -3.49
C LYS A 99 -5.77 14.08 -3.60
N GLU A 100 -6.32 13.99 -4.81
CA GLU A 100 -7.70 14.38 -5.13
C GLU A 100 -8.76 13.54 -4.39
N VAL A 101 -8.41 12.30 -4.04
CA VAL A 101 -9.33 11.36 -3.37
C VAL A 101 -8.90 11.01 -1.94
N LEU A 102 -7.84 11.63 -1.44
CA LEU A 102 -7.27 11.35 -0.12
C LEU A 102 -8.28 11.57 1.02
N ASP A 103 -9.03 12.67 0.96
CA ASP A 103 -10.05 13.03 1.95
C ASP A 103 -11.31 12.17 1.85
N GLU A 104 -11.52 11.52 0.70
CA GLU A 104 -12.66 10.62 0.45
C GLU A 104 -12.32 9.15 0.70
N TYR A 105 -11.05 8.79 0.90
CA TYR A 105 -10.65 7.38 0.97
C TYR A 105 -9.71 7.07 2.15
N VAL A 106 -8.42 7.38 2.05
CA VAL A 106 -7.43 6.94 3.05
C VAL A 106 -7.63 7.65 4.40
N ARG A 107 -7.86 8.96 4.43
CA ARG A 107 -8.06 9.69 5.70
C ARG A 107 -9.24 9.15 6.52
N PRO A 108 -10.44 8.92 5.94
CA PRO A 108 -11.54 8.30 6.66
C PRO A 108 -11.24 6.87 7.13
N LEU A 109 -10.51 6.06 6.34
CA LEU A 109 -10.17 4.68 6.70
C LEU A 109 -9.16 4.62 7.86
N ILE A 110 -8.19 5.53 7.90
CA ILE A 110 -7.30 5.69 9.06
C ILE A 110 -8.11 6.09 10.30
N ALA A 111 -9.03 7.06 10.18
CA ALA A 111 -9.85 7.50 11.30
C ALA A 111 -10.72 6.35 11.86
N ILE A 112 -11.34 5.54 10.99
CA ILE A 112 -12.11 4.35 11.39
C ILE A 112 -11.22 3.35 12.14
N SER A 113 -10.00 3.10 11.64
CA SER A 113 -9.05 2.21 12.31
C SER A 113 -8.61 2.77 13.67
N GLN A 114 -8.42 4.09 13.76
CA GLN A 114 -8.10 4.74 15.04
C GLN A 114 -9.23 4.60 16.07
N GLU A 115 -10.49 4.75 15.64
CA GLU A 115 -11.66 4.55 16.50
C GLU A 115 -11.70 3.11 17.03
N ARG A 116 -11.44 2.12 16.18
CA ARG A 116 -11.37 0.70 16.57
C ARG A 116 -10.24 0.45 17.57
N VAL A 117 -9.05 0.97 17.32
CA VAL A 117 -7.91 0.84 18.25
C VAL A 117 -8.21 1.49 19.60
N ASN A 118 -8.86 2.66 19.61
CA ASN A 118 -9.29 3.32 20.84
C ASN A 118 -10.35 2.50 21.62
N ALA A 119 -11.14 1.69 20.91
CA ALA A 119 -12.10 0.75 21.52
C ALA A 119 -11.46 -0.58 21.95
N GLY A 120 -10.14 -0.76 21.77
CA GLY A 120 -9.41 -1.99 22.10
C GLY A 120 -9.55 -3.09 21.04
N GLU A 121 -9.97 -2.72 19.83
CA GLU A 121 -10.06 -3.63 18.68
C GLU A 121 -8.80 -3.51 17.79
N LEU A 122 -8.63 -4.45 16.87
CA LEU A 122 -7.61 -4.35 15.81
C LEU A 122 -8.01 -3.30 14.76
N PRO A 123 -7.04 -2.63 14.14
CA PRO A 123 -7.32 -1.74 13.00
C PRO A 123 -8.01 -2.53 11.89
N LEU A 124 -8.78 -1.83 11.05
CA LEU A 124 -9.50 -2.45 9.94
C LEU A 124 -8.54 -2.89 8.82
N PHE A 125 -7.49 -2.10 8.60
CA PHE A 125 -6.42 -2.33 7.64
C PHE A 125 -5.06 -2.34 8.34
N GLN A 126 -4.09 -3.06 7.78
CA GLN A 126 -2.71 -3.10 8.29
C GLN A 126 -1.83 -2.02 7.65
N SER A 127 -2.19 -1.60 6.44
CA SER A 127 -1.47 -0.52 5.74
C SER A 127 -2.36 0.25 4.77
N HIS A 128 -1.92 1.45 4.44
CA HIS A 128 -2.52 2.30 3.41
C HIS A 128 -1.42 2.93 2.55
N MET A 129 -1.66 3.07 1.23
CA MET A 129 -0.76 3.77 0.34
C MET A 129 -1.22 5.21 0.11
N TRP A 130 -0.27 6.13 0.24
CA TRP A 130 -0.33 7.50 -0.23
C TRP A 130 0.47 7.62 -1.54
N ASP A 131 -0.23 7.86 -2.64
CA ASP A 131 0.36 8.09 -3.93
C ASP A 131 0.65 9.60 -4.12
N GLY A 132 1.88 9.98 -3.79
CA GLY A 132 2.37 11.35 -3.97
C GLY A 132 3.05 11.61 -5.32
N SER A 133 2.99 10.68 -6.27
CA SER A 133 3.71 10.75 -7.54
C SER A 133 3.31 11.95 -8.41
N ALA A 134 2.09 12.43 -8.28
CA ALA A 134 1.55 13.54 -9.07
C ALA A 134 1.85 14.94 -8.50
N VAL A 135 2.37 15.04 -7.27
CA VAL A 135 2.68 16.31 -6.59
C VAL A 135 4.19 16.51 -6.41
N PRO A 136 4.67 17.76 -6.24
CA PRO A 136 6.08 18.03 -5.94
C PRO A 136 6.53 17.30 -4.68
N ILE A 137 7.79 16.87 -4.64
CA ILE A 137 8.34 16.07 -3.52
C ILE A 137 8.14 16.71 -2.15
N ASP A 138 8.31 18.02 -2.03
CA ASP A 138 8.18 18.72 -0.75
C ASP A 138 6.71 18.69 -0.26
N GLU A 139 5.73 18.85 -1.16
CA GLU A 139 4.31 18.71 -0.86
C GLU A 139 3.94 17.25 -0.54
N ASN A 140 4.48 16.30 -1.30
CA ASN A 140 4.31 14.87 -1.05
C ASN A 140 4.72 14.53 0.39
N LEU A 141 5.90 14.97 0.80
CA LEU A 141 6.45 14.66 2.12
C LEU A 141 5.71 15.37 3.25
N GLU A 142 5.20 16.59 3.04
CA GLU A 142 4.34 17.27 4.01
C GLU A 142 3.03 16.48 4.28
N ILE A 143 2.40 16.00 3.22
CA ILE A 143 1.20 15.15 3.33
C ILE A 143 1.55 13.81 3.99
N ALA A 144 2.67 13.19 3.58
CA ALA A 144 3.13 11.92 4.13
C ALA A 144 3.41 12.00 5.64
N GLN A 145 4.00 13.10 6.13
CA GLN A 145 4.23 13.31 7.56
C GLN A 145 2.92 13.35 8.37
N ASP A 146 1.91 14.08 7.89
CA ASP A 146 0.58 14.14 8.53
C ASP A 146 -0.10 12.77 8.54
N LEU A 147 -0.02 12.04 7.42
CA LEU A 147 -0.60 10.69 7.31
C LEU A 147 0.15 9.68 8.18
N LEU A 148 1.49 9.74 8.21
CA LEU A 148 2.30 8.83 9.01
C LEU A 148 2.01 8.97 10.50
N ALA A 149 1.88 10.21 11.00
CA ALA A 149 1.53 10.45 12.40
C ALA A 149 0.16 9.83 12.75
N LYS A 150 -0.84 9.98 11.88
CA LYS A 150 -2.18 9.41 12.07
C LYS A 150 -2.19 7.89 11.94
N ALA A 151 -1.50 7.35 10.94
CA ALA A 151 -1.37 5.90 10.73
C ALA A 151 -0.65 5.23 11.90
N SER A 152 0.45 5.83 12.38
CA SER A 152 1.19 5.35 13.54
C SER A 152 0.31 5.28 14.80
N ALA A 153 -0.50 6.31 15.06
CA ALA A 153 -1.45 6.32 16.17
C ALA A 153 -2.52 5.22 16.06
N ALA A 154 -2.85 4.80 14.85
CA ALA A 154 -3.79 3.72 14.56
C ALA A 154 -3.11 2.32 14.43
N ASN A 155 -1.81 2.21 14.70
CA ASN A 155 -1.00 0.99 14.49
C ASN A 155 -1.02 0.49 13.04
N ILE A 156 -1.01 1.39 12.08
CA ILE A 156 -1.04 1.12 10.63
C ILE A 156 0.31 1.51 10.02
N VAL A 157 0.78 0.73 9.08
CA VAL A 157 1.94 1.07 8.24
C VAL A 157 1.48 1.99 7.11
N LEU A 158 2.23 3.06 6.83
CA LEU A 158 1.97 3.91 5.67
C LEU A 158 2.91 3.51 4.53
N GLU A 159 2.37 3.30 3.34
CA GLU A 159 3.17 3.24 2.12
C GLU A 159 3.18 4.63 1.46
N VAL A 160 4.36 5.07 1.03
CA VAL A 160 4.58 6.40 0.42
C VAL A 160 5.25 6.22 -0.91
N GLU A 161 4.63 6.72 -1.99
CA GLU A 161 5.24 6.71 -3.31
C GLU A 161 6.05 7.98 -3.57
N ILE A 162 7.31 7.79 -3.99
CA ILE A 162 8.20 8.84 -4.49
C ILE A 162 8.68 8.49 -5.90
N GLY A 163 8.68 9.45 -6.78
CA GLY A 163 8.91 9.25 -8.22
C GLY A 163 7.59 9.01 -8.95
N VAL A 164 7.66 8.56 -10.18
CA VAL A 164 6.49 8.33 -11.03
C VAL A 164 6.57 6.92 -11.64
N VAL A 165 5.57 6.09 -11.38
CA VAL A 165 5.37 4.85 -12.13
C VAL A 165 4.80 5.18 -13.50
N GLY A 166 5.35 4.61 -14.56
CA GLY A 166 4.86 4.82 -15.92
C GLY A 166 3.59 4.00 -16.22
N GLY A 167 2.96 4.26 -17.37
CA GLY A 167 1.76 3.54 -17.82
C GLY A 167 0.46 4.16 -17.34
N GLU A 168 -0.60 3.37 -17.28
CA GLU A 168 -1.94 3.79 -16.89
C GLU A 168 -2.48 2.87 -15.80
N GLU A 169 -3.04 3.45 -14.74
CA GLU A 169 -3.72 2.74 -13.67
C GLU A 169 -4.96 3.52 -13.22
N ASP A 170 -6.08 2.81 -13.03
CA ASP A 170 -7.40 3.36 -12.67
C ASP A 170 -7.82 4.58 -13.50
N GLY A 171 -7.43 4.61 -14.81
CA GLY A 171 -7.75 5.70 -15.73
C GLY A 171 -6.83 6.92 -15.63
N VAL A 172 -5.74 6.83 -14.86
CA VAL A 172 -4.72 7.88 -14.76
C VAL A 172 -3.46 7.45 -15.52
N GLU A 173 -3.06 8.25 -16.51
CA GLU A 173 -1.88 7.99 -17.33
C GLU A 173 -0.69 8.85 -16.85
N ALA A 174 0.49 8.24 -16.74
CA ALA A 174 1.72 8.95 -16.40
C ALA A 174 2.05 10.03 -17.46
N LYS A 175 2.40 11.23 -17.02
CA LYS A 175 2.73 12.33 -17.93
C LYS A 175 3.93 11.98 -18.81
N ALA A 176 3.85 12.34 -20.10
CA ALA A 176 4.95 12.16 -21.03
C ALA A 176 6.21 12.89 -20.54
N GLY A 177 7.35 12.19 -20.50
CA GLY A 177 8.61 12.76 -20.02
C GLY A 177 8.80 12.72 -18.50
N ALA A 178 7.91 12.07 -17.75
CA ALA A 178 8.09 11.85 -16.33
C ALA A 178 9.40 11.11 -16.02
N ASN A 179 10.02 11.48 -14.90
CA ASN A 179 11.18 10.73 -14.40
C ASN A 179 10.71 9.44 -13.73
N LEU A 180 10.91 8.33 -14.41
CA LEU A 180 10.50 6.99 -13.96
C LEU A 180 11.50 6.35 -12.98
N TYR A 181 12.41 7.14 -12.42
CA TYR A 181 13.42 6.64 -11.49
C TYR A 181 13.48 7.54 -10.26
N THR A 182 13.30 6.95 -9.09
CA THR A 182 13.60 7.60 -7.82
C THR A 182 15.09 7.90 -7.77
N ASN A 183 15.49 9.08 -7.30
CA ASN A 183 16.87 9.49 -7.17
C ASN A 183 17.29 9.59 -5.71
N GLU A 184 18.60 9.61 -5.47
CA GLU A 184 19.18 9.64 -4.13
C GLU A 184 18.75 10.89 -3.33
N ALA A 185 18.62 12.05 -3.98
CA ALA A 185 18.23 13.29 -3.30
C ALA A 185 16.76 13.25 -2.83
N ASP A 186 15.84 12.68 -3.62
CA ASP A 186 14.45 12.49 -3.19
C ASP A 186 14.36 11.49 -2.04
N PHE A 187 15.23 10.49 -2.06
CA PHE A 187 15.33 9.52 -0.99
C PHE A 187 15.84 10.14 0.32
N GLU A 188 16.94 10.92 0.27
CA GLU A 188 17.47 11.64 1.43
C GLU A 188 16.41 12.56 2.04
N LYS A 189 15.72 13.35 1.21
CA LYS A 189 14.59 14.19 1.65
C LYS A 189 13.50 13.38 2.35
N THR A 190 13.21 12.18 1.85
CA THR A 190 12.18 11.31 2.45
C THR A 190 12.62 10.86 3.85
N VAL A 191 13.87 10.44 4.01
CA VAL A 191 14.41 10.05 5.32
C VAL A 191 14.45 11.24 6.28
N ASP A 192 14.87 12.41 5.80
CA ASP A 192 14.90 13.64 6.62
C ASP A 192 13.49 14.03 7.10
N ALA A 193 12.48 13.85 6.25
CA ALA A 193 11.10 14.21 6.57
C ALA A 193 10.39 13.16 7.45
N LEU A 194 10.51 11.88 7.11
CA LEU A 194 9.73 10.81 7.76
C LEU A 194 10.49 10.09 8.87
N GLY A 195 11.82 10.24 8.92
CA GLY A 195 12.68 9.53 9.86
C GLY A 195 13.00 8.10 9.43
N THR A 196 13.60 7.34 10.34
CA THR A 196 13.99 5.94 10.12
C THR A 196 13.11 4.93 10.89
N GLY A 197 11.90 5.34 11.27
CA GLY A 197 10.92 4.53 12.00
C GLY A 197 10.49 5.10 13.35
N GLU A 198 11.16 6.13 13.86
CA GLU A 198 10.84 6.81 15.13
C GLU A 198 9.51 7.56 15.09
N ASN A 199 9.09 8.04 13.93
CA ASN A 199 7.83 8.75 13.71
C ASN A 199 6.66 7.82 13.34
N GLY A 200 6.96 6.55 13.14
CA GLY A 200 6.02 5.52 12.66
C GLY A 200 6.67 4.65 11.60
N ARG A 201 6.10 3.48 11.37
CA ARG A 201 6.60 2.56 10.35
C ARG A 201 6.00 2.90 9.00
N TYR A 202 6.83 2.98 7.97
CA TYR A 202 6.39 3.17 6.59
C TYR A 202 7.13 2.25 5.60
N LEU A 203 6.52 2.06 4.45
CA LEU A 203 7.09 1.47 3.25
C LEU A 203 7.34 2.58 2.24
N LEU A 204 8.35 2.41 1.40
CA LEU A 204 8.63 3.33 0.32
C LEU A 204 8.45 2.62 -1.02
N ALA A 205 7.45 3.06 -1.79
CA ALA A 205 7.29 2.68 -3.18
C ALA A 205 8.24 3.55 -4.04
N ALA A 206 9.44 3.00 -4.28
CA ALA A 206 10.48 3.67 -5.05
C ALA A 206 10.46 3.18 -6.49
N THR A 207 10.44 4.12 -7.45
CA THR A 207 10.34 3.79 -8.87
C THR A 207 11.72 3.50 -9.49
N PHE A 208 11.78 2.49 -10.35
CA PHE A 208 13.02 2.04 -11.01
C PHE A 208 12.82 1.75 -12.51
N GLY A 209 11.85 2.43 -13.14
CA GLY A 209 11.48 2.27 -14.55
C GLY A 209 10.38 1.24 -14.78
N ASN A 210 9.74 0.77 -13.73
CA ASN A 210 8.52 -0.05 -13.79
C ASN A 210 7.35 0.77 -14.35
N VAL A 211 6.38 0.09 -14.92
CA VAL A 211 5.16 0.70 -15.49
C VAL A 211 3.95 -0.14 -15.14
N HIS A 212 2.80 0.52 -15.02
CA HIS A 212 1.51 -0.14 -14.93
C HIS A 212 1.07 -0.64 -16.32
N GLY A 213 0.23 -1.68 -16.32
CA GLY A 213 -0.37 -2.23 -17.53
C GLY A 213 0.57 -3.09 -18.37
N VAL A 214 0.42 -3.04 -19.69
CA VAL A 214 1.10 -3.95 -20.60
C VAL A 214 2.49 -3.45 -20.98
N TYR A 215 3.50 -4.24 -20.64
CA TYR A 215 4.88 -3.99 -21.05
C TYR A 215 5.01 -4.13 -22.56
N LYS A 216 5.40 -3.06 -23.24
CA LYS A 216 5.71 -3.08 -24.68
C LYS A 216 7.22 -3.24 -24.88
N PRO A 217 7.69 -4.12 -25.78
CA PRO A 217 9.12 -4.28 -26.07
C PRO A 217 9.79 -2.96 -26.41
N GLY A 218 10.90 -2.66 -25.74
CA GLY A 218 11.69 -1.45 -25.95
C GLY A 218 11.24 -0.19 -25.22
N ASN A 219 10.06 -0.19 -24.57
CA ASN A 219 9.54 0.97 -23.84
C ASN A 219 9.88 0.96 -22.34
N VAL A 220 10.23 -0.19 -21.79
CA VAL A 220 10.53 -0.35 -20.37
C VAL A 220 12.00 -0.67 -20.19
N LYS A 221 12.69 0.12 -19.39
CA LYS A 221 14.06 -0.12 -18.97
C LYS A 221 14.12 -0.14 -17.44
N LEU A 222 14.07 -1.33 -16.88
CA LEU A 222 14.21 -1.50 -15.43
C LEU A 222 15.66 -1.23 -15.02
N ARG A 223 15.82 -0.45 -13.96
CA ARG A 223 17.09 -0.09 -13.34
C ARG A 223 17.02 -0.30 -11.82
N PRO A 224 17.04 -1.57 -11.37
CA PRO A 224 16.94 -1.88 -9.94
C PRO A 224 18.07 -1.25 -9.12
N GLU A 225 19.21 -0.97 -9.75
CA GLU A 225 20.31 -0.23 -9.12
C GLU A 225 19.91 1.18 -8.67
N ALA A 226 18.89 1.78 -9.29
CA ALA A 226 18.39 3.11 -8.92
C ALA A 226 17.76 3.13 -7.51
N VAL A 227 17.38 1.98 -6.98
CA VAL A 227 16.78 1.85 -5.65
C VAL A 227 17.66 1.05 -4.67
N SER A 228 18.88 0.66 -5.06
CA SER A 228 19.75 -0.16 -4.23
C SER A 228 20.16 0.52 -2.92
N TYR A 229 20.30 1.85 -2.91
CA TYR A 229 20.59 2.64 -1.72
C TYR A 229 19.47 2.63 -0.67
N THR A 230 18.24 2.31 -1.08
CA THR A 230 17.10 2.22 -0.17
C THR A 230 17.29 1.15 0.89
N HIS A 231 18.01 0.07 0.58
CA HIS A 231 18.31 -1.02 1.52
C HIS A 231 19.33 -0.65 2.59
N LEU A 232 20.06 0.44 2.43
CA LEU A 232 21.14 0.83 3.33
C LEU A 232 20.65 1.69 4.51
N THR A 233 19.53 2.39 4.36
CA THR A 233 19.12 3.46 5.26
C THR A 233 17.69 3.36 5.80
N LEU A 234 16.77 2.66 5.13
CA LEU A 234 15.39 2.52 5.60
C LEU A 234 15.10 1.19 6.31
N PRO A 235 14.21 1.20 7.32
CA PRO A 235 13.86 -0.01 8.04
C PRO A 235 13.13 -1.05 7.17
N THR A 236 12.42 -0.63 6.12
CA THR A 236 11.73 -1.59 5.24
C THR A 236 11.40 -0.92 3.90
N ILE A 237 11.77 -1.55 2.80
CA ILE A 237 11.47 -1.10 1.45
C ILE A 237 11.02 -2.29 0.61
N TYR A 238 9.92 -2.08 -0.09
CA TYR A 238 9.50 -2.94 -1.18
C TYR A 238 9.20 -2.06 -2.38
N SER A 239 9.87 -2.35 -3.49
CA SER A 239 9.36 -1.93 -4.80
C SER A 239 8.39 -3.01 -5.27
N VAL A 240 7.20 -2.62 -5.55
CA VAL A 240 6.21 -3.46 -6.23
C VAL A 240 6.57 -3.61 -7.69
#